data_9a8587ffcf0fc885a1d829ca41882c65
#
_entry.id   9a8587ffcf0fc885a1d829ca41882c65
#
_cell.length_a   1.000
_cell.length_b   1.000
_cell.length_c   1.000
_cell.angle_alpha   90.00
_cell.angle_beta   90.00
_cell.angle_gamma   90.00
#
_symmetry.space_group_name_H-M   'P 1'
#
loop_
_entity.id
_entity.type
_entity.pdbx_description
1 polymer ?
#
loop_
_entity_poly.entity_id
_entity_poly.type
_entity_poly.pdbx_seq_one_letter_code
_entity_poly.pdbx_strand_id
1 'polypeptide(L)'
;MPDLAYADLQSTFAATPLFEDKSWQLSPEAWALTPAQATELADIGAACLEYHQALEALYLRSAAGKNLLRNKPLLAPWVADYLDRGKPADLVAHAREPKNRGAFPTVLRPDLLLTDEGFTMTELDSVPGGIGLTAFLNRIYGGDPAEGVIGEGDAMIRGFYDSLAALRPEIRNPLIALVVSDEAATYRPEMRWLAEQLQLQGKRVFCLAPDDVFPLGASLCFDVEGNPEKIDIIYRFFELFDLANIPTAHYFFESWAAGEVVIVPPMRPYQEEKLGLALFHHHLLQDYWAEVLGGRTLKLLRKLIPLSWVIDATPLPPGAVLDGPKVGGRPLTDWRQLAGASQKERDLIIKISGYHESAWGARSVVLGSDCSREEWQGGIDVAIDDAPRNPHILQEYKKPRRVKHRVYDRAGQVREVDGRLRLCPYYFVSGGKAVLSGALATFCPPDKKIIHGMQDAALLTSRVKQPVADPVGAT
;
A
#
# COMPACT_ATOMS: atom_id res chain seq x y z
N MET A 1 -11.30 -21.28 -20.19
CA MET A 1 -11.70 -20.01 -20.79
C MET A 1 -11.28 -19.95 -22.23
N PRO A 2 -12.11 -19.45 -23.17
CA PRO A 2 -11.58 -18.97 -24.42
C PRO A 2 -10.65 -17.76 -24.12
N ASP A 3 -9.56 -17.67 -24.85
CA ASP A 3 -8.66 -16.51 -24.79
C ASP A 3 -9.44 -15.24 -25.20
N LEU A 4 -9.25 -14.14 -24.45
CA LEU A 4 -9.78 -12.84 -24.87
C LEU A 4 -9.03 -12.40 -26.12
N ALA A 5 -9.74 -12.03 -27.18
CA ALA A 5 -9.13 -11.71 -28.46
C ALA A 5 -8.28 -10.42 -28.36
N TYR A 6 -7.10 -10.44 -29.00
CA TYR A 6 -6.17 -9.29 -29.02
C TYR A 6 -6.83 -8.00 -29.50
N ALA A 7 -7.61 -8.06 -30.59
CA ALA A 7 -8.26 -6.89 -31.19
C ALA A 7 -9.30 -6.28 -30.24
N ASP A 8 -10.04 -7.11 -29.49
CA ASP A 8 -11.06 -6.66 -28.55
C ASP A 8 -10.40 -5.96 -27.35
N LEU A 9 -9.35 -6.56 -26.79
CA LEU A 9 -8.57 -5.96 -25.72
C LEU A 9 -7.98 -4.61 -26.18
N GLN A 10 -7.30 -4.59 -27.33
CA GLN A 10 -6.68 -3.38 -27.86
C GLN A 10 -7.69 -2.25 -28.07
N SER A 11 -8.86 -2.56 -28.65
CA SER A 11 -9.91 -1.56 -28.86
C SER A 11 -10.49 -1.04 -27.54
N THR A 12 -10.71 -1.93 -26.57
CA THR A 12 -11.25 -1.58 -25.26
C THR A 12 -10.29 -0.70 -24.45
N PHE A 13 -8.99 -1.04 -24.48
CA PHE A 13 -7.99 -0.24 -23.78
C PHE A 13 -7.78 1.13 -24.46
N ALA A 14 -7.77 1.20 -25.79
CA ALA A 14 -7.63 2.45 -26.52
C ALA A 14 -8.85 3.40 -26.35
N ALA A 15 -10.01 2.87 -26.05
CA ALA A 15 -11.23 3.63 -25.84
C ALA A 15 -11.35 4.24 -24.43
N THR A 16 -10.39 3.99 -23.53
CA THR A 16 -10.48 4.45 -22.15
C THR A 16 -9.29 5.32 -21.73
N PRO A 17 -9.53 6.48 -21.07
CA PRO A 17 -8.48 7.38 -20.59
C PRO A 17 -7.55 6.77 -19.55
N LEU A 18 -7.93 5.64 -18.91
CA LEU A 18 -7.10 4.95 -17.90
C LEU A 18 -5.74 4.51 -18.42
N PHE A 19 -5.59 4.40 -19.75
CA PHE A 19 -4.42 3.81 -20.40
C PHE A 19 -3.64 4.82 -21.24
N GLU A 20 -4.02 6.08 -21.25
CA GLU A 20 -3.25 7.14 -21.90
C GLU A 20 -1.82 7.15 -21.35
N ASP A 21 -0.84 7.29 -22.21
CA ASP A 21 0.60 7.31 -21.90
C ASP A 21 1.19 6.03 -21.29
N LYS A 22 0.49 4.89 -21.38
CA LYS A 22 0.95 3.61 -20.83
C LYS A 22 1.18 2.58 -21.93
N SER A 23 2.35 1.98 -21.94
CA SER A 23 2.75 0.90 -22.87
C SER A 23 2.76 -0.44 -22.14
N TRP A 24 1.59 -1.08 -22.01
CA TRP A 24 1.47 -2.38 -21.36
C TRP A 24 1.39 -3.52 -22.36
N GLN A 25 1.87 -4.70 -21.92
CA GLN A 25 1.63 -5.94 -22.64
C GLN A 25 0.19 -6.41 -22.35
N LEU A 26 -0.53 -6.80 -23.40
CA LEU A 26 -1.84 -7.43 -23.27
C LEU A 26 -1.69 -8.92 -23.02
N SER A 27 -2.64 -9.50 -22.31
CA SER A 27 -2.70 -10.94 -22.03
C SER A 27 -4.06 -11.51 -22.39
N PRO A 28 -4.11 -12.74 -22.93
CA PRO A 28 -5.38 -13.40 -23.23
C PRO A 28 -6.16 -13.82 -21.98
N GLU A 29 -5.54 -13.81 -20.80
CA GLU A 29 -6.14 -14.36 -19.57
C GLU A 29 -5.74 -13.58 -18.31
N ALA A 30 -6.57 -13.66 -17.27
CA ALA A 30 -6.28 -13.16 -15.94
C ALA A 30 -5.17 -13.98 -15.26
N TRP A 31 -4.48 -13.36 -14.27
CA TRP A 31 -3.51 -14.09 -13.45
C TRP A 31 -4.19 -15.15 -12.58
N ALA A 32 -3.73 -16.37 -12.64
CA ALA A 32 -4.34 -17.49 -11.95
C ALA A 32 -3.69 -17.80 -10.61
N LEU A 33 -4.46 -17.68 -9.52
CA LEU A 33 -4.09 -18.05 -8.16
C LEU A 33 -4.58 -19.48 -7.85
N THR A 34 -3.81 -20.20 -7.05
CA THR A 34 -4.30 -21.45 -6.45
C THR A 34 -5.31 -21.13 -5.33
N PRO A 35 -6.22 -22.07 -4.97
CA PRO A 35 -7.11 -21.89 -3.83
C PRO A 35 -6.36 -21.59 -2.51
N ALA A 36 -5.20 -22.22 -2.29
CA ALA A 36 -4.36 -21.97 -1.12
C ALA A 36 -3.81 -20.53 -1.09
N GLN A 37 -3.39 -20.01 -2.24
CA GLN A 37 -2.95 -18.60 -2.34
C GLN A 37 -4.11 -17.63 -2.08
N ALA A 38 -5.30 -17.91 -2.58
CA ALA A 38 -6.48 -17.08 -2.33
C ALA A 38 -6.84 -17.05 -0.83
N THR A 39 -6.76 -18.20 -0.16
CA THR A 39 -6.95 -18.27 1.31
C THR A 39 -5.86 -17.49 2.05
N GLU A 40 -4.58 -17.65 1.65
CA GLU A 40 -3.47 -16.90 2.25
C GLU A 40 -3.67 -15.38 2.07
N LEU A 41 -4.15 -14.93 0.90
CA LEU A 41 -4.46 -13.51 0.67
C LEU A 41 -5.59 -13.01 1.60
N ALA A 42 -6.63 -13.79 1.82
CA ALA A 42 -7.68 -13.40 2.76
C ALA A 42 -7.14 -13.25 4.20
N ASP A 43 -6.29 -14.19 4.64
CA ASP A 43 -5.61 -14.12 5.94
C ASP A 43 -4.67 -12.91 6.05
N ILE A 44 -3.97 -12.55 4.97
CA ILE A 44 -3.08 -11.38 4.92
C ILE A 44 -3.87 -10.09 5.18
N GLY A 45 -5.06 -9.93 4.60
CA GLY A 45 -5.89 -8.74 4.84
C GLY A 45 -6.26 -8.56 6.31
N ALA A 46 -6.71 -9.63 6.95
CA ALA A 46 -7.00 -9.61 8.38
C ALA A 46 -5.75 -9.28 9.21
N ALA A 47 -4.60 -9.87 8.87
CA ALA A 47 -3.34 -9.62 9.56
C ALA A 47 -2.84 -8.18 9.38
N CYS A 48 -3.02 -7.57 8.20
CA CYS A 48 -2.69 -6.16 7.96
C CYS A 48 -3.55 -5.22 8.82
N LEU A 49 -4.84 -5.51 8.98
CA LEU A 49 -5.71 -4.71 9.83
C LEU A 49 -5.32 -4.82 11.32
N GLU A 50 -5.08 -6.06 11.82
CA GLU A 50 -4.60 -6.28 13.19
C GLU A 50 -3.24 -5.58 13.42
N TYR A 51 -2.35 -5.61 12.43
CA TYR A 51 -1.08 -4.90 12.48
C TYR A 51 -1.27 -3.38 12.61
N HIS A 52 -2.16 -2.75 11.83
CA HIS A 52 -2.46 -1.32 11.96
C HIS A 52 -3.01 -0.97 13.35
N GLN A 53 -3.89 -1.80 13.90
CA GLN A 53 -4.44 -1.62 15.25
C GLN A 53 -3.35 -1.72 16.33
N ALA A 54 -2.45 -2.69 16.19
CA ALA A 54 -1.32 -2.87 17.09
C ALA A 54 -0.31 -1.72 16.97
N LEU A 55 -0.02 -1.24 15.75
CA LEU A 55 0.86 -0.10 15.52
C LEU A 55 0.29 1.20 16.12
N GLU A 56 -1.02 1.43 15.99
CA GLU A 56 -1.68 2.55 16.67
C GLU A 56 -1.50 2.50 18.19
N ALA A 57 -1.76 1.34 18.78
CA ALA A 57 -1.62 1.16 20.22
C ALA A 57 -0.16 1.36 20.68
N LEU A 58 0.81 0.87 19.91
CA LEU A 58 2.24 1.09 20.13
C LEU A 58 2.57 2.58 20.13
N TYR A 59 2.20 3.28 19.05
CA TYR A 59 2.47 4.70 18.85
C TYR A 59 1.87 5.56 19.97
N LEU A 60 0.56 5.40 20.25
CA LEU A 60 -0.12 6.23 21.23
C LEU A 60 0.36 5.97 22.67
N ARG A 61 0.71 4.72 23.02
CA ARG A 61 1.29 4.42 24.34
C ARG A 61 2.71 4.94 24.46
N SER A 62 3.51 4.81 23.40
CA SER A 62 4.86 5.37 23.32
C SER A 62 4.85 6.88 23.52
N ALA A 63 4.03 7.60 22.75
CA ALA A 63 3.88 9.06 22.83
C ALA A 63 3.40 9.55 24.20
N ALA A 64 2.58 8.75 24.89
CA ALA A 64 2.09 9.06 26.23
C ALA A 64 3.03 8.60 27.37
N GLY A 65 4.20 8.04 27.05
CA GLY A 65 5.12 7.49 28.06
C GLY A 65 4.53 6.33 28.88
N LYS A 66 3.56 5.60 28.32
CA LYS A 66 2.86 4.50 29.00
C LYS A 66 3.56 3.17 28.77
N ASN A 67 3.40 2.27 29.75
CA ASN A 67 3.88 0.91 29.65
C ASN A 67 3.23 0.18 28.48
N LEU A 68 4.04 -0.50 27.66
CA LEU A 68 3.57 -1.23 26.48
C LEU A 68 3.00 -2.60 26.80
N LEU A 69 3.46 -3.24 27.87
CA LEU A 69 3.08 -4.60 28.29
C LEU A 69 2.19 -4.59 29.52
N ARG A 70 1.42 -5.65 29.73
CA ARG A 70 0.52 -5.78 30.89
C ARG A 70 1.26 -6.19 32.15
N ASN A 71 2.17 -7.19 32.03
CA ASN A 71 2.72 -7.91 33.17
C ASN A 71 4.19 -7.58 33.48
N LYS A 72 4.85 -6.79 32.65
CA LYS A 72 6.23 -6.35 32.87
C LYS A 72 6.45 -4.94 32.35
N PRO A 73 7.41 -4.18 32.89
CA PRO A 73 7.70 -2.84 32.38
C PRO A 73 8.38 -2.91 31.01
N LEU A 74 7.84 -2.16 30.06
CA LEU A 74 8.46 -1.84 28.78
C LEU A 74 8.04 -0.43 28.37
N LEU A 75 8.94 0.52 28.55
CA LEU A 75 8.77 1.90 28.09
C LEU A 75 9.59 2.09 26.80
N ALA A 76 8.96 2.61 25.76
CA ALA A 76 9.62 2.83 24.48
C ALA A 76 9.21 4.18 23.87
N PRO A 77 9.51 5.33 24.52
CA PRO A 77 9.16 6.67 23.99
C PRO A 77 9.82 6.93 22.64
N TRP A 78 10.96 6.35 22.39
CA TRP A 78 11.73 6.41 21.14
C TRP A 78 10.93 5.92 19.90
N VAL A 79 9.91 5.09 20.08
CA VAL A 79 9.04 4.66 18.96
C VAL A 79 8.25 5.85 18.41
N ALA A 80 7.64 6.66 19.29
CA ALA A 80 6.95 7.86 18.86
C ALA A 80 7.93 8.88 18.28
N ASP A 81 9.14 9.02 18.85
CA ASP A 81 10.18 9.92 18.35
C ASP A 81 10.60 9.56 16.92
N TYR A 82 10.69 8.27 16.59
CA TYR A 82 10.95 7.82 15.22
C TYR A 82 9.78 8.13 14.28
N LEU A 83 8.55 7.80 14.70
CA LEU A 83 7.35 7.95 13.87
C LEU A 83 6.91 9.42 13.68
N ASP A 84 7.36 10.33 14.54
CA ASP A 84 7.10 11.77 14.44
C ASP A 84 8.22 12.54 13.73
N ARG A 85 9.38 11.91 13.58
CA ARG A 85 10.57 12.58 13.05
C ARG A 85 10.32 13.18 11.68
N GLY A 86 10.70 14.44 11.50
CA GLY A 86 10.55 15.18 10.25
C GLY A 86 9.14 15.67 9.93
N LYS A 87 8.16 15.44 10.82
CA LYS A 87 6.76 15.82 10.58
C LYS A 87 6.40 17.14 11.27
N PRO A 88 5.49 17.95 10.70
CA PRO A 88 4.96 19.15 11.34
C PRO A 88 4.31 18.84 12.69
N ALA A 89 4.56 19.72 13.68
CA ALA A 89 4.08 19.52 15.06
C ALA A 89 2.54 19.50 15.17
N ASP A 90 1.86 20.29 14.37
CA ASP A 90 0.40 20.35 14.28
C ASP A 90 -0.19 19.04 13.71
N LEU A 91 0.44 18.47 12.68
CA LEU A 91 0.04 17.19 12.11
C LEU A 91 0.26 16.03 13.11
N VAL A 92 1.38 16.05 13.86
CA VAL A 92 1.65 15.11 14.95
C VAL A 92 0.61 15.25 16.06
N ALA A 93 0.26 16.47 16.45
CA ALA A 93 -0.78 16.74 17.45
C ALA A 93 -2.14 16.21 16.99
N HIS A 94 -2.53 16.50 15.74
CA HIS A 94 -3.75 15.99 15.12
C HIS A 94 -3.81 14.46 15.13
N ALA A 95 -2.71 13.78 14.74
CA ALA A 95 -2.65 12.32 14.73
C ALA A 95 -2.90 11.68 16.11
N ARG A 96 -2.64 12.41 17.20
CA ARG A 96 -2.78 11.97 18.59
C ARG A 96 -4.12 12.37 19.24
N GLU A 97 -4.95 13.12 18.54
CA GLU A 97 -6.24 13.53 19.08
C GLU A 97 -7.12 12.32 19.45
N PRO A 98 -7.82 12.36 20.59
CA PRO A 98 -8.69 11.26 21.01
C PRO A 98 -9.75 10.88 19.97
N LYS A 99 -10.24 11.85 19.19
CA LYS A 99 -11.23 11.67 18.11
C LYS A 99 -10.70 10.78 16.97
N ASN A 100 -9.38 10.74 16.77
CA ASN A 100 -8.73 9.91 15.75
C ASN A 100 -8.51 8.45 16.17
N ARG A 101 -8.76 8.09 17.43
CA ARG A 101 -8.52 6.73 17.92
C ARG A 101 -9.42 5.73 17.20
N GLY A 102 -8.83 4.65 16.71
CA GLY A 102 -9.53 3.63 15.94
C GLY A 102 -9.88 4.05 14.51
N ALA A 103 -9.41 5.22 14.04
CA ALA A 103 -9.54 5.61 12.66
C ALA A 103 -8.41 4.93 11.83
N PHE A 104 -8.81 4.12 10.86
CA PHE A 104 -7.91 3.39 9.97
C PHE A 104 -8.24 3.66 8.51
N PRO A 105 -7.29 3.45 7.59
CA PRO A 105 -7.58 3.44 6.16
C PRO A 105 -8.70 2.45 5.84
N THR A 106 -9.64 2.86 4.99
CA THR A 106 -10.71 1.97 4.50
C THR A 106 -10.23 1.08 3.36
N VAL A 107 -9.08 1.38 2.79
CA VAL A 107 -8.42 0.57 1.78
C VAL A 107 -7.02 0.24 2.25
N LEU A 108 -6.70 -1.05 2.35
CA LEU A 108 -5.36 -1.55 2.63
C LEU A 108 -4.85 -2.27 1.39
N ARG A 109 -3.62 -1.98 0.98
CA ARG A 109 -2.97 -2.66 -0.15
C ARG A 109 -1.51 -2.99 0.20
N PRO A 110 -1.21 -4.22 0.63
CA PRO A 110 0.17 -4.67 0.66
C PRO A 110 0.69 -4.91 -0.76
N ASP A 111 1.93 -4.54 -1.02
CA ASP A 111 2.65 -4.92 -2.21
C ASP A 111 3.37 -6.25 -1.96
N LEU A 112 2.90 -7.31 -2.59
CA LEU A 112 3.37 -8.67 -2.36
C LEU A 112 4.23 -9.16 -3.53
N LEU A 113 5.45 -9.57 -3.24
CA LEU A 113 6.27 -10.32 -4.19
C LEU A 113 6.02 -11.83 -4.03
N LEU A 114 5.90 -12.53 -5.14
CA LEU A 114 5.85 -13.98 -5.13
C LEU A 114 7.29 -14.53 -5.18
N THR A 115 7.73 -15.14 -4.09
CA THR A 115 9.07 -15.74 -3.93
C THR A 115 8.99 -17.26 -3.92
N ASP A 116 10.11 -17.95 -3.82
CA ASP A 116 10.14 -19.40 -3.67
C ASP A 116 9.58 -19.85 -2.30
N GLU A 117 9.58 -18.96 -1.29
CA GLU A 117 9.07 -19.20 0.06
C GLU A 117 7.58 -18.81 0.23
N GLY A 118 6.93 -18.29 -0.81
CA GLY A 118 5.57 -17.76 -0.81
C GLY A 118 5.52 -16.24 -0.95
N PHE A 119 4.47 -15.60 -0.44
CA PHE A 119 4.34 -14.14 -0.50
C PHE A 119 5.26 -13.44 0.50
N THR A 120 5.82 -12.31 0.05
CA THR A 120 6.62 -11.39 0.87
C THR A 120 6.12 -9.97 0.66
N MET A 121 5.84 -9.24 1.73
CA MET A 121 5.33 -7.88 1.71
C MET A 121 6.48 -6.88 1.69
N THR A 122 6.52 -6.04 0.66
CA THR A 122 7.56 -4.99 0.53
C THR A 122 7.12 -3.64 1.02
N GLU A 123 5.80 -3.42 1.05
CA GLU A 123 5.16 -2.17 1.47
C GLU A 123 3.71 -2.46 1.88
N LEU A 124 3.17 -1.66 2.79
CA LEU A 124 1.74 -1.64 3.14
C LEU A 124 1.24 -0.22 2.90
N ASP A 125 0.48 -0.07 1.81
CA ASP A 125 -0.01 1.22 1.34
C ASP A 125 -1.41 1.51 1.90
N SER A 126 -1.59 2.73 2.38
CA SER A 126 -2.85 3.24 2.94
C SER A 126 -3.57 4.23 2.02
N VAL A 127 -2.90 4.70 0.95
CA VAL A 127 -3.44 5.58 -0.10
C VAL A 127 -3.21 4.96 -1.49
N PRO A 128 -3.66 3.71 -1.70
CA PRO A 128 -3.25 2.95 -2.86
C PRO A 128 -3.86 3.44 -4.17
N GLY A 129 -3.03 3.64 -5.19
CA GLY A 129 -3.47 3.74 -6.57
C GLY A 129 -3.87 2.39 -7.15
N GLY A 130 -4.53 2.41 -8.31
CA GLY A 130 -4.92 1.22 -9.06
C GLY A 130 -6.28 0.64 -8.70
N ILE A 131 -7.08 1.29 -7.87
CA ILE A 131 -8.44 0.83 -7.51
C ILE A 131 -9.34 0.83 -8.76
N GLY A 132 -9.41 1.97 -9.46
CA GLY A 132 -10.21 2.10 -10.68
C GLY A 132 -9.69 1.20 -11.79
N LEU A 133 -8.38 1.14 -11.97
CA LEU A 133 -7.73 0.26 -12.93
C LEU A 133 -8.07 -1.21 -12.68
N THR A 134 -7.93 -1.69 -11.44
CA THR A 134 -8.23 -3.09 -11.10
C THR A 134 -9.70 -3.42 -11.31
N ALA A 135 -10.59 -2.50 -10.92
CA ALA A 135 -12.03 -2.67 -11.15
C ALA A 135 -12.38 -2.72 -12.64
N PHE A 136 -11.72 -1.91 -13.47
CA PHE A 136 -11.87 -1.97 -14.93
C PHE A 136 -11.40 -3.30 -15.50
N LEU A 137 -10.21 -3.78 -15.08
CA LEU A 137 -9.70 -5.09 -15.49
C LEU A 137 -10.62 -6.24 -15.03
N ASN A 138 -11.22 -6.13 -13.84
CA ASN A 138 -12.19 -7.10 -13.35
C ASN A 138 -13.40 -7.26 -14.28
N ARG A 139 -13.89 -6.15 -14.86
CA ARG A 139 -14.98 -6.22 -15.86
C ARG A 139 -14.55 -6.91 -17.14
N ILE A 140 -13.33 -6.64 -17.62
CA ILE A 140 -12.84 -7.22 -18.88
C ILE A 140 -12.59 -8.73 -18.75
N TYR A 141 -11.89 -9.13 -17.68
CA TYR A 141 -11.48 -10.52 -17.49
C TYR A 141 -12.49 -11.35 -16.69
N GLY A 142 -13.55 -10.74 -16.13
CA GLY A 142 -14.55 -11.38 -15.29
C GLY A 142 -15.93 -11.45 -15.97
N GLY A 143 -15.98 -11.70 -17.27
CA GLY A 143 -17.23 -11.78 -18.04
C GLY A 143 -18.15 -12.95 -17.63
N ASP A 144 -17.59 -14.01 -17.05
CA ASP A 144 -18.34 -15.16 -16.53
C ASP A 144 -18.02 -15.34 -15.03
N PRO A 145 -19.03 -15.33 -14.12
CA PRO A 145 -18.84 -15.61 -12.69
C PRO A 145 -18.13 -16.94 -12.40
N ALA A 146 -18.26 -17.95 -13.28
CA ALA A 146 -17.55 -19.21 -13.13
C ALA A 146 -16.02 -19.09 -13.23
N GLU A 147 -15.53 -17.96 -13.70
CA GLU A 147 -14.08 -17.70 -13.84
C GLU A 147 -13.39 -17.40 -12.52
N GLY A 148 -14.14 -17.00 -11.47
CA GLY A 148 -13.63 -16.78 -10.13
C GLY A 148 -12.67 -15.58 -10.01
N VAL A 149 -12.89 -14.52 -10.79
CA VAL A 149 -12.14 -13.27 -10.68
C VAL A 149 -12.43 -12.63 -9.32
N ILE A 150 -11.38 -12.22 -8.62
CA ILE A 150 -11.52 -11.56 -7.31
C ILE A 150 -12.06 -10.16 -7.52
N GLY A 151 -13.26 -9.88 -7.02
CA GLY A 151 -13.96 -8.62 -7.22
C GLY A 151 -14.59 -8.49 -8.61
N GLU A 152 -15.11 -9.59 -9.16
CA GLU A 152 -15.73 -9.69 -10.49
C GLU A 152 -16.80 -8.64 -10.74
N GLY A 153 -16.94 -8.25 -12.00
CA GLY A 153 -17.89 -7.24 -12.45
C GLY A 153 -17.71 -5.94 -11.68
N ASP A 154 -18.78 -5.47 -11.04
CA ASP A 154 -18.80 -4.24 -10.24
C ASP A 154 -18.60 -4.46 -8.73
N ALA A 155 -18.27 -5.68 -8.29
CA ALA A 155 -18.15 -5.96 -6.86
C ALA A 155 -17.08 -5.08 -6.20
N MET A 156 -15.95 -4.85 -6.87
CA MET A 156 -14.89 -3.97 -6.34
C MET A 156 -15.35 -2.50 -6.27
N ILE A 157 -16.08 -2.01 -7.28
CA ILE A 157 -16.62 -0.63 -7.31
C ILE A 157 -17.61 -0.43 -6.16
N ARG A 158 -18.56 -1.36 -6.00
CA ARG A 158 -19.55 -1.32 -4.92
C ARG A 158 -18.88 -1.43 -3.55
N GLY A 159 -17.95 -2.38 -3.38
CA GLY A 159 -17.22 -2.57 -2.12
C GLY A 159 -16.42 -1.33 -1.70
N PHE A 160 -15.82 -0.63 -2.65
CA PHE A 160 -15.14 0.65 -2.38
C PHE A 160 -16.14 1.68 -1.82
N TYR A 161 -17.27 1.91 -2.53
CA TYR A 161 -18.30 2.83 -2.04
C TYR A 161 -18.83 2.43 -0.66
N ASP A 162 -19.16 1.15 -0.47
CA ASP A 162 -19.75 0.65 0.77
C ASP A 162 -18.80 0.82 1.96
N SER A 163 -17.49 0.65 1.76
CA SER A 163 -16.47 0.87 2.80
C SER A 163 -16.38 2.33 3.23
N LEU A 164 -16.58 3.27 2.30
CA LEU A 164 -16.60 4.70 2.59
C LEU A 164 -17.92 5.11 3.22
N ALA A 165 -19.06 4.72 2.65
CA ALA A 165 -20.39 5.07 3.14
C ALA A 165 -20.64 4.55 4.57
N ALA A 166 -20.01 3.43 4.94
CA ALA A 166 -20.08 2.88 6.30
C ALA A 166 -19.46 3.81 7.38
N LEU A 167 -18.71 4.85 7.00
CA LEU A 167 -18.17 5.85 7.92
C LEU A 167 -19.24 6.89 8.35
N ARG A 168 -20.32 7.01 7.62
CA ARG A 168 -21.47 7.90 7.89
C ARG A 168 -22.80 7.12 7.76
N PRO A 169 -23.00 6.08 8.60
CA PRO A 169 -24.14 5.18 8.47
C PRO A 169 -25.50 5.87 8.67
N GLU A 170 -25.52 7.05 9.28
CA GLU A 170 -26.73 7.89 9.44
C GLU A 170 -27.14 8.58 8.13
N ILE A 171 -26.26 8.65 7.12
CA ILE A 171 -26.55 9.28 5.82
C ILE A 171 -26.76 8.20 4.78
N ARG A 172 -27.98 8.07 4.26
CA ARG A 172 -28.35 7.00 3.32
C ARG A 172 -27.54 6.99 2.01
N ASN A 173 -27.20 8.18 1.48
CA ASN A 173 -26.42 8.34 0.24
C ASN A 173 -25.46 9.54 0.42
N PRO A 174 -24.37 9.35 1.19
CA PRO A 174 -23.44 10.43 1.49
C PRO A 174 -22.78 10.96 0.22
N LEU A 175 -22.51 12.27 0.20
CA LEU A 175 -21.69 12.87 -0.83
C LEU A 175 -20.22 12.62 -0.51
N ILE A 176 -19.56 11.91 -1.40
CA ILE A 176 -18.16 11.49 -1.25
C ILE A 176 -17.31 12.23 -2.29
N ALA A 177 -16.31 12.96 -1.85
CA ALA A 177 -15.32 13.60 -2.70
C ALA A 177 -14.03 12.76 -2.72
N LEU A 178 -13.63 12.29 -3.90
CA LEU A 178 -12.31 11.70 -4.14
C LEU A 178 -11.37 12.86 -4.48
N VAL A 179 -10.62 13.34 -3.48
CA VAL A 179 -9.78 14.54 -3.64
C VAL A 179 -8.38 14.13 -4.05
N VAL A 180 -8.00 14.43 -5.28
CA VAL A 180 -6.72 14.03 -5.90
C VAL A 180 -5.84 15.26 -6.08
N SER A 181 -4.68 15.32 -5.39
CA SER A 181 -3.73 16.43 -5.54
C SER A 181 -3.00 16.41 -6.89
N ASP A 182 -2.25 17.46 -7.18
CA ASP A 182 -1.46 17.55 -8.41
C ASP A 182 -0.25 16.60 -8.37
N GLU A 183 0.35 16.34 -7.21
CA GLU A 183 1.39 15.32 -7.06
C GLU A 183 0.86 13.92 -7.43
N ALA A 184 -0.39 13.63 -7.12
CA ALA A 184 -1.07 12.38 -7.45
C ALA A 184 -1.84 12.42 -8.79
N ALA A 185 -1.65 13.44 -9.64
CA ALA A 185 -2.45 13.68 -10.85
C ALA A 185 -2.46 12.50 -11.85
N THR A 186 -1.40 11.67 -11.86
CA THR A 186 -1.32 10.46 -12.70
C THR A 186 -2.40 9.43 -12.39
N TYR A 187 -3.02 9.49 -11.18
CA TYR A 187 -4.13 8.64 -10.76
C TYR A 187 -5.51 9.28 -10.95
N ARG A 188 -5.56 10.57 -11.31
CA ARG A 188 -6.84 11.29 -11.49
C ARG A 188 -7.75 10.65 -12.55
N PRO A 189 -7.27 10.13 -13.69
CA PRO A 189 -8.12 9.44 -14.67
C PRO A 189 -8.85 8.23 -14.07
N GLU A 190 -8.17 7.40 -13.27
CA GLU A 190 -8.81 6.22 -12.67
C GLU A 190 -9.80 6.58 -11.56
N MET A 191 -9.51 7.62 -10.75
CA MET A 191 -10.43 8.09 -9.71
C MET A 191 -11.67 8.77 -10.33
N ARG A 192 -11.51 9.48 -11.43
CA ARG A 192 -12.63 10.04 -12.18
C ARG A 192 -13.50 8.94 -12.77
N TRP A 193 -12.90 7.96 -13.44
CA TRP A 193 -13.64 6.82 -13.96
C TRP A 193 -14.41 6.08 -12.85
N LEU A 194 -13.79 5.85 -11.70
CA LEU A 194 -14.44 5.19 -10.55
C LEU A 194 -15.64 6.00 -10.04
N ALA A 195 -15.51 7.34 -9.92
CA ALA A 195 -16.58 8.22 -9.54
C ALA A 195 -17.74 8.16 -10.55
N GLU A 196 -17.45 8.22 -11.86
CA GLU A 196 -18.45 8.12 -12.94
C GLU A 196 -19.21 6.79 -12.88
N GLN A 197 -18.50 5.67 -12.65
CA GLN A 197 -19.16 4.36 -12.52
C GLN A 197 -20.11 4.30 -11.32
N LEU A 198 -19.76 4.96 -10.21
CA LEU A 198 -20.61 5.06 -9.04
C LEU A 198 -21.79 6.01 -9.27
N GLN A 199 -21.60 7.11 -9.99
CA GLN A 199 -22.69 8.02 -10.39
C GLN A 199 -23.72 7.32 -11.27
N LEU A 200 -23.29 6.47 -12.21
CA LEU A 200 -24.18 5.62 -13.01
C LEU A 200 -25.04 4.67 -12.15
N GLN A 201 -24.56 4.33 -10.95
CA GLN A 201 -25.29 3.54 -9.96
C GLN A 201 -26.11 4.40 -8.97
N GLY A 202 -26.27 5.72 -9.25
CA GLY A 202 -27.03 6.65 -8.42
C GLY A 202 -26.32 7.07 -7.13
N LYS A 203 -24.98 6.89 -7.04
CA LYS A 203 -24.17 7.33 -5.89
C LYS A 203 -23.66 8.76 -6.11
N ARG A 204 -23.56 9.53 -5.03
CA ARG A 204 -23.06 10.91 -5.05
C ARG A 204 -21.55 10.90 -4.79
N VAL A 205 -20.77 10.53 -5.81
CA VAL A 205 -19.30 10.45 -5.73
C VAL A 205 -18.68 11.31 -6.81
N PHE A 206 -17.72 12.17 -6.46
CA PHE A 206 -17.08 13.12 -7.37
C PHE A 206 -15.57 13.09 -7.21
N CYS A 207 -14.84 13.16 -8.32
CA CYS A 207 -13.39 13.29 -8.33
C CYS A 207 -13.04 14.77 -8.46
N LEU A 208 -12.40 15.35 -7.46
CA LEU A 208 -12.11 16.77 -7.32
C LEU A 208 -10.61 17.01 -7.17
N ALA A 209 -10.13 18.19 -7.60
CA ALA A 209 -8.86 18.72 -7.12
C ALA A 209 -9.06 19.35 -5.73
N PRO A 210 -7.99 19.50 -4.91
CA PRO A 210 -8.09 20.17 -3.63
C PRO A 210 -8.68 21.57 -3.72
N ASP A 211 -8.35 22.31 -4.78
CA ASP A 211 -8.80 23.69 -5.00
C ASP A 211 -10.29 23.81 -5.38
N ASP A 212 -10.92 22.70 -5.81
CA ASP A 212 -12.37 22.65 -6.04
C ASP A 212 -13.18 22.64 -4.73
N VAL A 213 -12.50 22.34 -3.60
CA VAL A 213 -13.12 22.22 -2.28
C VAL A 213 -12.97 23.53 -1.51
N PHE A 214 -14.10 24.10 -1.07
CA PHE A 214 -14.12 25.37 -0.35
C PHE A 214 -14.98 25.30 0.92
N PRO A 215 -14.69 26.13 1.95
CA PRO A 215 -15.47 26.16 3.19
C PRO A 215 -16.76 26.96 3.02
N LEU A 216 -17.84 26.45 3.61
CA LEU A 216 -19.08 27.20 3.82
C LEU A 216 -19.49 27.05 5.30
N GLY A 217 -19.16 28.04 6.12
CA GLY A 217 -19.16 27.90 7.57
C GLY A 217 -18.11 26.86 8.01
N ALA A 218 -18.52 25.88 8.81
CA ALA A 218 -17.66 24.79 9.23
C ALA A 218 -17.64 23.58 8.27
N SER A 219 -18.55 23.57 7.29
CA SER A 219 -18.67 22.49 6.31
C SER A 219 -17.73 22.71 5.11
N LEU A 220 -17.30 21.61 4.47
CA LEU A 220 -16.64 21.64 3.17
C LEU A 220 -17.66 21.40 2.08
N CYS A 221 -17.57 22.20 1.01
CA CYS A 221 -18.45 22.14 -0.13
C CYS A 221 -17.64 22.16 -1.45
N PHE A 222 -18.31 21.81 -2.54
CA PHE A 222 -17.85 22.06 -3.89
C PHE A 222 -19.06 22.47 -4.76
N ASP A 223 -18.79 23.08 -5.89
CA ASP A 223 -19.85 23.56 -6.76
C ASP A 223 -20.40 22.45 -7.67
N VAL A 224 -21.70 22.27 -7.67
CA VAL A 224 -22.41 21.39 -8.61
C VAL A 224 -23.42 22.21 -9.36
N GLU A 225 -23.15 22.50 -10.63
CA GLU A 225 -24.03 23.28 -11.51
C GLU A 225 -24.45 24.66 -10.94
N GLY A 226 -23.52 25.35 -10.27
CA GLY A 226 -23.72 26.63 -9.64
C GLY A 226 -24.32 26.61 -8.23
N ASN A 227 -24.46 25.42 -7.63
CA ASN A 227 -24.95 25.25 -6.27
C ASN A 227 -23.88 24.61 -5.37
N PRO A 228 -23.58 25.17 -4.19
CA PRO A 228 -22.67 24.54 -3.24
C PRO A 228 -23.32 23.30 -2.62
N GLU A 229 -22.67 22.16 -2.80
CA GLU A 229 -23.06 20.88 -2.21
C GLU A 229 -22.11 20.51 -1.08
N LYS A 230 -22.66 20.16 0.09
CA LYS A 230 -21.89 19.75 1.26
C LYS A 230 -21.26 18.38 1.05
N ILE A 231 -19.97 18.27 1.34
CA ILE A 231 -19.22 17.01 1.33
C ILE A 231 -19.37 16.33 2.69
N ASP A 232 -19.82 15.06 2.69
CA ASP A 232 -19.96 14.25 3.91
C ASP A 232 -18.69 13.47 4.21
N ILE A 233 -18.01 12.98 3.15
CA ILE A 233 -16.79 12.15 3.25
C ILE A 233 -15.78 12.61 2.20
N ILE A 234 -14.55 12.83 2.60
CA ILE A 234 -13.40 12.99 1.71
C ILE A 234 -12.59 11.70 1.71
N TYR A 235 -12.49 11.05 0.56
CA TYR A 235 -11.42 10.10 0.30
C TYR A 235 -10.23 10.89 -0.22
N ARG A 236 -9.22 11.15 0.68
CA ARG A 236 -8.04 11.89 0.26
C ARG A 236 -7.13 10.97 -0.56
N PHE A 237 -6.90 11.36 -1.79
CA PHE A 237 -5.97 10.71 -2.69
C PHE A 237 -4.75 11.60 -2.88
N PHE A 238 -4.06 11.85 -1.78
CA PHE A 238 -2.78 12.55 -1.68
C PHE A 238 -2.03 12.08 -0.44
N GLU A 239 -0.71 12.06 -0.53
CA GLU A 239 0.16 11.74 0.58
C GLU A 239 0.25 12.92 1.57
N LEU A 240 0.48 12.64 2.85
CA LEU A 240 0.50 13.70 3.86
C LEU A 240 1.71 14.64 3.74
N PHE A 241 2.81 14.23 3.11
CA PHE A 241 3.92 15.14 2.82
C PHE A 241 3.51 16.26 1.84
N ASP A 242 2.50 16.03 1.01
CA ASP A 242 2.00 16.97 0.00
C ASP A 242 1.08 18.06 0.58
N LEU A 243 0.70 17.97 1.85
CA LEU A 243 -0.17 18.94 2.51
C LEU A 243 0.32 20.39 2.38
N ALA A 244 1.63 20.60 2.36
CA ALA A 244 2.22 21.93 2.19
C ALA A 244 1.90 22.55 0.81
N ASN A 245 1.61 21.74 -0.19
CA ASN A 245 1.25 22.14 -1.55
C ASN A 245 -0.26 22.26 -1.76
N ILE A 246 -1.08 22.00 -0.73
CA ILE A 246 -2.53 22.08 -0.77
C ILE A 246 -3.00 23.31 0.01
N PRO A 247 -3.26 24.46 -0.63
CA PRO A 247 -3.61 25.71 0.07
C PRO A 247 -4.87 25.59 0.93
N THR A 248 -5.78 24.70 0.54
CA THR A 248 -7.07 24.46 1.23
C THR A 248 -6.97 23.45 2.38
N ALA A 249 -5.79 22.86 2.64
CA ALA A 249 -5.61 21.78 3.62
C ALA A 249 -6.09 22.18 5.03
N HIS A 250 -5.89 23.42 5.46
CA HIS A 250 -6.33 23.90 6.79
C HIS A 250 -7.85 23.80 6.97
N TYR A 251 -8.63 24.01 5.94
CA TYR A 251 -10.09 23.85 6.01
C TYR A 251 -10.50 22.39 6.22
N PHE A 252 -9.68 21.42 5.75
CA PHE A 252 -9.95 20.01 5.99
C PHE A 252 -9.83 19.68 7.46
N PHE A 253 -8.79 20.19 8.13
CA PHE A 253 -8.61 20.00 9.59
C PHE A 253 -9.71 20.69 10.40
N GLU A 254 -10.09 21.92 10.04
CA GLU A 254 -11.15 22.67 10.71
C GLU A 254 -12.51 21.98 10.60
N SER A 255 -12.90 21.56 9.41
CA SER A 255 -14.18 20.87 9.17
C SER A 255 -14.21 19.48 9.84
N TRP A 256 -13.09 18.75 9.81
CA TRP A 256 -12.96 17.50 10.53
C TRP A 256 -13.10 17.71 12.05
N ALA A 257 -12.44 18.73 12.61
CA ALA A 257 -12.52 19.05 14.03
C ALA A 257 -13.96 19.41 14.45
N ALA A 258 -14.68 20.16 13.61
CA ALA A 258 -16.09 20.47 13.80
C ALA A 258 -17.03 19.25 13.68
N GLY A 259 -16.56 18.12 13.10
CA GLY A 259 -17.37 16.93 12.88
C GLY A 259 -18.25 16.98 11.63
N GLU A 260 -18.02 17.96 10.77
CA GLU A 260 -18.80 18.18 9.56
C GLU A 260 -18.45 17.25 8.43
N VAL A 261 -17.18 16.79 8.38
CA VAL A 261 -16.67 15.89 7.35
C VAL A 261 -15.89 14.73 7.99
N VAL A 262 -15.94 13.56 7.36
CA VAL A 262 -15.03 12.44 7.65
C VAL A 262 -13.95 12.43 6.58
N ILE A 263 -12.69 12.33 6.98
CA ILE A 263 -11.55 12.24 6.06
C ILE A 263 -10.91 10.86 6.19
N VAL A 264 -10.80 10.19 5.08
CA VAL A 264 -10.20 8.84 4.98
C VAL A 264 -9.33 8.73 3.72
N PRO A 265 -8.16 8.09 3.77
CA PRO A 265 -7.46 7.64 4.97
C PRO A 265 -7.29 8.77 6.00
N PRO A 266 -7.25 8.46 7.31
CA PRO A 266 -7.11 9.50 8.33
C PRO A 266 -5.77 10.23 8.15
N MET A 267 -5.73 11.53 8.50
CA MET A 267 -4.51 12.34 8.40
C MET A 267 -3.53 12.02 9.55
N ARG A 268 -3.00 10.79 9.53
CA ARG A 268 -2.15 10.20 10.58
C ARG A 268 -0.87 9.64 9.94
N PRO A 269 0.22 10.42 9.85
CA PRO A 269 1.39 10.10 9.03
C PRO A 269 2.07 8.77 9.41
N TYR A 270 2.04 8.35 10.68
CA TYR A 270 2.63 7.07 11.08
C TYR A 270 1.95 5.84 10.45
N GLN A 271 0.73 5.98 9.91
CA GLN A 271 0.04 4.90 9.19
C GLN A 271 0.54 4.73 7.74
N GLU A 272 1.29 5.71 7.23
CA GLU A 272 1.87 5.72 5.88
C GLU A 272 3.37 5.42 5.88
N GLU A 273 3.93 5.08 7.05
CA GLU A 273 5.35 4.91 7.27
C GLU A 273 5.84 3.48 7.04
N LYS A 274 6.94 3.34 6.31
CA LYS A 274 7.67 2.07 6.19
C LYS A 274 8.41 1.71 7.49
N LEU A 275 8.66 2.68 8.38
CA LEU A 275 9.25 2.47 9.71
C LEU A 275 8.50 1.41 10.51
N GLY A 276 7.18 1.33 10.40
CA GLY A 276 6.38 0.32 11.07
C GLY A 276 6.89 -1.11 10.81
N LEU A 277 7.36 -1.40 9.57
CA LEU A 277 7.91 -2.70 9.20
C LEU A 277 9.23 -2.99 9.94
N ALA A 278 10.08 -1.97 10.13
CA ALA A 278 11.32 -2.11 10.90
C ALA A 278 11.05 -2.24 12.40
N LEU A 279 10.09 -1.48 12.94
CA LEU A 279 9.66 -1.59 14.33
C LEU A 279 9.05 -2.96 14.64
N PHE A 280 8.42 -3.62 13.66
CA PHE A 280 7.93 -4.98 13.82
C PHE A 280 9.05 -5.99 14.11
N HIS A 281 10.23 -5.79 13.54
CA HIS A 281 11.39 -6.64 13.75
C HIS A 281 12.31 -6.20 14.90
N HIS A 282 12.11 -4.99 15.45
CA HIS A 282 12.96 -4.46 16.50
C HIS A 282 12.97 -5.35 17.74
N HIS A 283 14.15 -5.77 18.21
CA HIS A 283 14.31 -6.78 19.26
C HIS A 283 13.61 -6.40 20.58
N LEU A 284 13.61 -5.13 20.97
CA LEU A 284 12.95 -4.66 22.20
C LEU A 284 11.41 -4.71 22.12
N LEU A 285 10.83 -4.79 20.94
CA LEU A 285 9.38 -4.81 20.75
C LEU A 285 8.79 -6.20 20.52
N GLN A 286 9.62 -7.27 20.51
CA GLN A 286 9.15 -8.62 20.22
C GLN A 286 8.10 -9.12 21.21
N ASP A 287 8.26 -8.80 22.51
CA ASP A 287 7.27 -9.15 23.52
C ASP A 287 5.95 -8.36 23.36
N TYR A 288 6.06 -7.09 22.91
CA TYR A 288 4.88 -6.29 22.60
C TYR A 288 4.06 -6.93 21.48
N TRP A 289 4.71 -7.25 20.36
CA TRP A 289 4.02 -7.88 19.23
C TRP A 289 3.42 -9.23 19.60
N ALA A 290 4.12 -10.00 20.44
CA ALA A 290 3.64 -11.30 20.93
C ALA A 290 2.42 -11.16 21.87
N GLU A 291 2.33 -10.07 22.63
CA GLU A 291 1.21 -9.82 23.55
C GLU A 291 -0.03 -9.30 22.82
N VAL A 292 0.15 -8.44 21.79
CA VAL A 292 -0.98 -7.74 21.16
C VAL A 292 -1.52 -8.43 19.91
N LEU A 293 -0.68 -9.18 19.19
CA LEU A 293 -1.09 -9.94 18.01
C LEU A 293 -1.39 -11.40 18.38
N GLY A 294 -2.45 -11.95 17.84
CA GLY A 294 -2.74 -13.38 17.97
C GLY A 294 -1.61 -14.25 17.39
N GLY A 295 -1.37 -15.42 17.95
CA GLY A 295 -0.25 -16.28 17.53
C GLY A 295 -0.27 -16.64 16.03
N ARG A 296 -1.46 -16.80 15.42
CA ARG A 296 -1.61 -17.02 13.97
C ARG A 296 -1.18 -15.79 13.18
N THR A 297 -1.66 -14.62 13.54
CA THR A 297 -1.34 -13.34 12.91
C THR A 297 0.15 -13.02 13.04
N LEU A 298 0.73 -13.15 14.23
CA LEU A 298 2.16 -12.93 14.46
C LEU A 298 3.02 -13.85 13.59
N LYS A 299 2.68 -15.14 13.51
CA LYS A 299 3.40 -16.10 12.66
C LYS A 299 3.32 -15.74 11.18
N LEU A 300 2.14 -15.33 10.71
CA LEU A 300 1.93 -14.91 9.33
C LEU A 300 2.73 -13.64 9.01
N LEU A 301 2.65 -12.61 9.85
CA LEU A 301 3.39 -11.36 9.66
C LEU A 301 4.92 -11.56 9.71
N ARG A 302 5.43 -12.43 10.58
CA ARG A 302 6.87 -12.78 10.61
C ARG A 302 7.34 -13.48 9.33
N LYS A 303 6.49 -14.26 8.69
CA LYS A 303 6.77 -14.85 7.37
C LYS A 303 6.69 -13.81 6.26
N LEU A 304 5.71 -12.91 6.36
CA LEU A 304 5.33 -11.98 5.29
C LEU A 304 6.27 -10.77 5.21
N ILE A 305 6.61 -10.17 6.36
CA ILE A 305 7.44 -8.95 6.44
C ILE A 305 8.91 -9.35 6.45
N PRO A 306 9.73 -8.93 5.45
CA PRO A 306 11.17 -9.17 5.46
C PRO A 306 11.84 -8.52 6.66
N LEU A 307 12.94 -9.08 7.14
CA LEU A 307 13.74 -8.44 8.18
C LEU A 307 14.06 -7.00 7.77
N SER A 308 13.78 -6.08 8.67
CA SER A 308 13.92 -4.64 8.43
C SER A 308 14.47 -3.97 9.68
N TRP A 309 15.27 -2.94 9.47
CA TRP A 309 15.93 -2.18 10.54
C TRP A 309 15.78 -0.69 10.29
N VAL A 310 15.74 0.10 11.35
CA VAL A 310 15.80 1.57 11.26
C VAL A 310 17.27 1.97 11.14
N ILE A 311 17.62 2.75 10.11
CA ILE A 311 18.94 3.37 10.02
C ILE A 311 18.93 4.58 10.94
N ASP A 312 19.63 4.47 12.08
CA ASP A 312 19.76 5.57 13.05
C ASP A 312 21.21 6.01 13.15
N ALA A 313 21.44 7.32 13.02
CA ALA A 313 22.74 7.95 13.11
C ALA A 313 23.24 8.13 14.55
N THR A 314 22.43 7.79 15.56
CA THR A 314 22.79 7.97 16.97
C THR A 314 24.03 7.11 17.31
N PRO A 315 25.11 7.70 17.83
CA PRO A 315 26.29 6.97 18.22
C PRO A 315 26.00 5.93 19.31
N LEU A 316 26.53 4.74 19.13
CA LEU A 316 26.39 3.67 20.13
C LEU A 316 27.35 3.87 21.32
N PRO A 317 26.95 3.45 22.52
CA PRO A 317 27.86 3.34 23.65
C PRO A 317 29.04 2.38 23.35
N PRO A 318 30.21 2.55 23.98
CA PRO A 318 31.33 1.64 23.81
C PRO A 318 30.94 0.16 24.08
N GLY A 319 31.30 -0.71 23.14
CA GLY A 319 31.00 -2.15 23.22
C GLY A 319 29.58 -2.57 22.78
N ALA A 320 28.71 -1.63 22.45
CA ALA A 320 27.40 -1.95 21.89
C ALA A 320 27.52 -2.26 20.39
N VAL A 321 26.55 -3.05 19.90
CA VAL A 321 26.39 -3.40 18.49
C VAL A 321 25.01 -2.97 18.01
N LEU A 322 24.90 -2.69 16.70
CA LEU A 322 23.64 -2.37 16.07
C LEU A 322 22.73 -3.62 16.02
N ASP A 323 21.43 -3.40 16.21
CA ASP A 323 20.42 -4.33 15.75
C ASP A 323 20.37 -4.21 14.23
N GLY A 324 21.05 -5.10 13.52
CA GLY A 324 21.29 -5.01 12.10
C GLY A 324 21.85 -6.27 11.47
N PRO A 325 22.09 -6.27 10.17
CA PRO A 325 22.75 -7.38 9.49
C PRO A 325 24.21 -7.51 9.93
N LYS A 326 24.82 -8.63 9.56
CA LYS A 326 26.26 -8.86 9.80
C LYS A 326 27.03 -8.63 8.51
N VAL A 327 28.26 -8.13 8.62
CA VAL A 327 29.21 -7.99 7.52
C VAL A 327 30.48 -8.79 7.84
N GLY A 328 30.88 -9.70 6.96
CA GLY A 328 31.97 -10.63 7.20
C GLY A 328 31.72 -11.52 8.43
N GLY A 329 30.47 -11.84 8.74
CA GLY A 329 30.06 -12.62 9.91
C GLY A 329 30.08 -11.84 11.24
N ARG A 330 30.44 -10.56 11.26
CA ARG A 330 30.55 -9.72 12.46
C ARG A 330 29.34 -8.75 12.55
N PRO A 331 28.82 -8.52 13.78
CA PRO A 331 27.80 -7.50 13.98
C PRO A 331 28.39 -6.11 13.70
N LEU A 332 27.53 -5.17 13.30
CA LEU A 332 27.91 -3.80 13.02
C LEU A 332 27.94 -2.97 14.31
N THR A 333 28.84 -2.00 14.36
CA THR A 333 28.89 -0.95 15.39
C THR A 333 28.62 0.43 14.81
N ASP A 334 28.62 0.54 13.47
CA ASP A 334 28.28 1.74 12.69
C ASP A 334 27.68 1.27 11.37
N TRP A 335 26.59 1.92 10.91
CA TRP A 335 25.95 1.64 9.65
C TRP A 335 26.87 1.82 8.43
N ARG A 336 27.87 2.70 8.51
CA ARG A 336 28.86 2.89 7.43
C ARG A 336 29.67 1.63 7.13
N GLN A 337 29.76 0.70 8.06
CA GLN A 337 30.43 -0.59 7.84
C GLN A 337 29.73 -1.46 6.79
N LEU A 338 28.45 -1.19 6.47
CA LEU A 338 27.72 -1.82 5.35
C LEU A 338 28.41 -1.58 3.99
N ALA A 339 29.19 -0.49 3.83
CA ALA A 339 29.95 -0.23 2.61
C ALA A 339 31.00 -1.33 2.34
N GLY A 340 31.46 -2.02 3.40
CA GLY A 340 32.37 -3.14 3.33
C GLY A 340 31.74 -4.50 2.96
N ALA A 341 30.41 -4.56 2.88
CA ALA A 341 29.70 -5.80 2.59
C ALA A 341 30.01 -6.32 1.17
N SER A 342 30.16 -7.64 1.06
CA SER A 342 30.26 -8.33 -0.23
C SER A 342 28.94 -8.21 -1.02
N GLN A 343 28.99 -8.44 -2.34
CA GLN A 343 27.77 -8.37 -3.17
C GLN A 343 26.65 -9.29 -2.66
N LYS A 344 26.99 -10.47 -2.12
CA LYS A 344 26.02 -11.39 -1.53
C LYS A 344 25.42 -10.85 -0.22
N GLU A 345 26.21 -10.17 0.60
CA GLU A 345 25.73 -9.55 1.85
C GLU A 345 24.93 -8.28 1.59
N ARG A 346 24.99 -7.73 0.38
CA ARG A 346 24.21 -6.56 -0.08
C ARG A 346 22.86 -6.94 -0.69
N ASP A 347 22.34 -8.15 -0.48
CA ASP A 347 20.92 -8.47 -0.75
C ASP A 347 20.02 -7.74 0.25
N LEU A 348 20.17 -6.41 0.24
CA LEU A 348 19.54 -5.44 1.12
C LEU A 348 19.02 -4.28 0.28
N ILE A 349 17.98 -3.63 0.78
CA ILE A 349 17.37 -2.49 0.11
C ILE A 349 17.21 -1.34 1.12
N ILE A 350 17.69 -0.15 0.76
CA ILE A 350 17.47 1.07 1.52
C ILE A 350 16.25 1.78 0.96
N LYS A 351 15.37 2.24 1.85
CA LYS A 351 14.16 2.99 1.50
C LYS A 351 13.98 4.14 2.47
N ILE A 352 13.64 5.34 1.95
CA ILE A 352 13.09 6.39 2.81
C ILE A 352 11.73 5.93 3.36
N SER A 353 11.39 6.30 4.59
CA SER A 353 10.22 5.73 5.26
C SER A 353 8.90 6.25 4.68
N GLY A 354 8.40 7.35 5.11
CA GLY A 354 7.10 7.88 4.69
C GLY A 354 7.23 9.34 4.32
N TYR A 355 6.70 10.24 4.97
CA TYR A 355 6.59 11.69 4.90
C TYR A 355 7.68 12.42 4.06
N HIS A 356 7.83 12.03 2.79
CA HIS A 356 8.79 12.59 1.85
C HIS A 356 8.37 12.31 0.40
N GLU A 357 8.57 13.26 -0.51
CA GLU A 357 8.20 13.15 -1.93
C GLU A 357 8.85 11.96 -2.66
N SER A 358 9.99 11.49 -2.20
CA SER A 358 10.68 10.32 -2.75
C SER A 358 10.24 8.99 -2.12
N ALA A 359 9.30 8.99 -1.19
CA ALA A 359 8.88 7.77 -0.49
C ALA A 359 8.03 6.83 -1.37
N TRP A 360 7.46 7.32 -2.48
CA TRP A 360 6.61 6.56 -3.39
C TRP A 360 7.24 6.36 -4.77
N GLY A 361 6.72 5.45 -5.56
CA GLY A 361 7.17 5.20 -6.94
C GLY A 361 8.58 4.62 -7.07
N ALA A 362 9.15 4.04 -6.01
CA ALA A 362 10.51 3.50 -5.95
C ALA A 362 11.62 4.54 -6.19
N ARG A 363 11.34 5.86 -6.04
CA ARG A 363 12.29 6.96 -6.33
C ARG A 363 13.51 6.97 -5.43
N SER A 364 13.39 6.54 -4.16
CA SER A 364 14.48 6.53 -3.15
C SER A 364 15.07 5.15 -2.89
N VAL A 365 14.75 4.16 -3.73
CA VAL A 365 15.13 2.77 -3.47
C VAL A 365 16.56 2.51 -3.94
N VAL A 366 17.43 2.07 -3.02
CA VAL A 366 18.79 1.61 -3.33
C VAL A 366 18.88 0.11 -3.07
N LEU A 367 18.98 -0.68 -4.14
CA LEU A 367 19.14 -2.13 -4.05
C LEU A 367 20.63 -2.49 -4.08
N GLY A 368 21.17 -2.91 -2.94
CA GLY A 368 22.61 -3.11 -2.73
C GLY A 368 23.25 -4.15 -3.64
N SER A 369 22.52 -5.21 -4.01
CA SER A 369 23.03 -6.23 -4.95
C SER A 369 22.96 -5.81 -6.43
N ASP A 370 22.33 -4.68 -6.76
CA ASP A 370 22.11 -4.19 -8.13
C ASP A 370 22.84 -2.89 -8.45
N CYS A 371 23.57 -2.34 -7.50
CA CYS A 371 24.35 -1.12 -7.66
C CYS A 371 25.86 -1.37 -7.44
N SER A 372 26.69 -0.45 -7.89
CA SER A 372 28.13 -0.45 -7.61
C SER A 372 28.40 -0.32 -6.11
N ARG A 373 29.64 -0.54 -5.71
CA ARG A 373 30.03 -0.36 -4.31
C ARG A 373 29.96 1.11 -3.87
N GLU A 374 30.32 2.00 -4.76
CA GLU A 374 30.30 3.44 -4.57
C GLU A 374 28.86 3.96 -4.44
N GLU A 375 27.94 3.51 -5.29
CA GLU A 375 26.52 3.84 -5.20
C GLU A 375 25.89 3.30 -3.90
N TRP A 376 26.25 2.06 -3.51
CA TRP A 376 25.81 1.49 -2.24
C TRP A 376 26.28 2.31 -1.06
N GLN A 377 27.58 2.67 -1.02
CA GLN A 377 28.14 3.53 0.02
C GLN A 377 27.43 4.89 0.05
N GLY A 378 27.23 5.52 -1.12
CA GLY A 378 26.52 6.79 -1.21
C GLY A 378 25.09 6.70 -0.68
N GLY A 379 24.37 5.61 -0.97
CA GLY A 379 23.04 5.36 -0.43
C GLY A 379 23.01 5.21 1.10
N ILE A 380 24.04 4.56 1.68
CA ILE A 380 24.19 4.45 3.15
C ILE A 380 24.48 5.82 3.76
N ASP A 381 25.41 6.58 3.19
CA ASP A 381 25.79 7.89 3.71
C ASP A 381 24.60 8.85 3.67
N VAL A 382 23.83 8.88 2.57
CA VAL A 382 22.61 9.67 2.46
C VAL A 382 21.59 9.26 3.52
N ALA A 383 21.37 7.96 3.72
CA ALA A 383 20.40 7.47 4.71
C ALA A 383 20.79 7.85 6.16
N ILE A 384 22.09 7.84 6.48
CA ILE A 384 22.61 8.24 7.80
C ILE A 384 22.50 9.75 8.00
N ASP A 385 22.94 10.53 7.01
CA ASP A 385 22.98 11.99 7.11
C ASP A 385 21.56 12.60 7.12
N ASP A 386 20.60 11.95 6.47
CA ASP A 386 19.21 12.40 6.44
C ASP A 386 18.35 11.83 7.60
N ALA A 387 18.82 10.79 8.29
CA ALA A 387 18.09 10.13 9.39
C ALA A 387 17.53 11.06 10.48
N PRO A 388 18.16 12.21 10.83
CA PRO A 388 17.58 13.15 11.78
C PRO A 388 16.30 13.84 11.30
N ARG A 389 16.06 13.89 9.99
CA ARG A 389 14.88 14.53 9.37
C ARG A 389 13.96 13.53 8.72
N ASN A 390 14.52 12.67 7.89
CA ASN A 390 13.78 11.69 7.10
C ASN A 390 14.31 10.28 7.40
N PRO A 391 13.65 9.53 8.29
CA PRO A 391 14.09 8.18 8.62
C PRO A 391 14.12 7.25 7.42
N HIS A 392 15.16 6.43 7.37
CA HIS A 392 15.29 5.36 6.38
C HIS A 392 15.22 4.00 7.04
N ILE A 393 14.73 3.02 6.31
CA ILE A 393 14.82 1.63 6.69
C ILE A 393 15.80 0.89 5.79
N LEU A 394 16.51 -0.06 6.38
CA LEU A 394 17.21 -1.12 5.69
C LEU A 394 16.34 -2.37 5.75
N GLN A 395 16.10 -3.03 4.63
CA GLN A 395 15.25 -4.21 4.55
C GLN A 395 15.95 -5.32 3.75
N GLU A 396 15.80 -6.59 4.16
CA GLU A 396 16.23 -7.72 3.32
C GLU A 396 15.53 -7.68 1.97
N TYR A 397 16.31 -7.81 0.91
CA TYR A 397 15.75 -7.98 -0.43
C TYR A 397 15.34 -9.43 -0.65
N LYS A 398 14.06 -9.65 -0.86
CA LYS A 398 13.51 -10.95 -1.23
C LYS A 398 13.33 -11.01 -2.75
N LYS A 399 14.10 -11.90 -3.37
CA LYS A 399 14.11 -12.05 -4.82
C LYS A 399 12.79 -12.66 -5.32
N PRO A 400 12.05 -11.97 -6.21
CA PRO A 400 10.86 -12.56 -6.83
C PRO A 400 11.25 -13.79 -7.66
N ARG A 401 10.51 -14.89 -7.50
CA ARG A 401 10.72 -16.08 -8.31
C ARG A 401 10.33 -15.83 -9.77
N ARG A 402 10.91 -16.57 -10.68
CA ARG A 402 10.46 -16.59 -12.07
C ARG A 402 9.18 -17.39 -12.20
N VAL A 403 8.24 -16.84 -12.95
CA VAL A 403 6.95 -17.46 -13.29
C VAL A 403 6.70 -17.33 -14.78
N LYS A 404 5.86 -18.19 -15.31
CA LYS A 404 5.43 -18.13 -16.72
C LYS A 404 4.05 -17.57 -16.84
N HIS A 405 3.82 -16.78 -17.89
CA HIS A 405 2.50 -16.25 -18.21
C HIS A 405 2.37 -16.06 -19.73
N ARG A 406 1.12 -16.10 -20.21
CA ARG A 406 0.79 -15.94 -21.61
C ARG A 406 0.51 -14.44 -21.88
N VAL A 407 1.20 -13.89 -22.87
CA VAL A 407 1.03 -12.49 -23.30
C VAL A 407 0.93 -12.43 -24.81
N TYR A 408 0.35 -11.35 -25.31
CA TYR A 408 0.36 -11.06 -26.74
C TYR A 408 1.67 -10.39 -27.16
N ASP A 409 2.21 -10.82 -28.30
CA ASP A 409 3.27 -10.07 -28.97
C ASP A 409 2.67 -8.93 -29.83
N ARG A 410 3.54 -8.12 -30.44
CA ARG A 410 3.11 -6.99 -31.27
C ARG A 410 2.27 -7.38 -32.50
N ALA A 411 2.35 -8.64 -32.92
CA ALA A 411 1.55 -9.20 -34.02
C ALA A 411 0.21 -9.79 -33.53
N GLY A 412 -0.10 -9.69 -32.25
CA GLY A 412 -1.32 -10.27 -31.65
C GLY A 412 -1.27 -11.79 -31.49
N GLN A 413 -0.07 -12.39 -31.51
CA GLN A 413 0.07 -13.82 -31.27
C GLN A 413 0.39 -14.09 -29.81
N VAL A 414 -0.28 -15.12 -29.23
CA VAL A 414 -0.04 -15.53 -27.86
C VAL A 414 1.33 -16.19 -27.72
N ARG A 415 2.10 -15.74 -26.74
CA ARG A 415 3.39 -16.32 -26.36
C ARG A 415 3.45 -16.57 -24.87
N GLU A 416 3.97 -17.72 -24.44
CA GLU A 416 4.32 -17.97 -23.06
C GLU A 416 5.72 -17.42 -22.80
N VAL A 417 5.85 -16.53 -21.83
CA VAL A 417 7.10 -15.87 -21.48
C VAL A 417 7.42 -16.03 -20.01
N ASP A 418 8.72 -16.04 -19.69
CA ASP A 418 9.18 -15.95 -18.29
C ASP A 418 9.09 -14.52 -17.79
N GLY A 419 8.73 -14.35 -16.53
CA GLY A 419 8.65 -13.05 -15.89
C GLY A 419 8.71 -13.15 -14.39
N ARG A 420 8.42 -12.04 -13.72
CA ARG A 420 8.30 -11.90 -12.26
C ARG A 420 6.99 -11.21 -11.90
N LEU A 421 6.45 -11.57 -10.76
CA LEU A 421 5.14 -11.10 -10.33
C LEU A 421 5.23 -10.28 -9.04
N ARG A 422 4.56 -9.11 -9.06
CA ARG A 422 4.06 -8.42 -7.89
C ARG A 422 2.54 -8.53 -7.87
N LEU A 423 1.98 -8.83 -6.71
CA LEU A 423 0.55 -8.89 -6.48
C LEU A 423 0.16 -7.80 -5.49
N CYS A 424 -0.82 -7.00 -5.85
CA CYS A 424 -1.38 -5.93 -5.03
C CYS A 424 -2.84 -6.26 -4.71
N PRO A 425 -3.13 -7.02 -3.64
CA PRO A 425 -4.50 -7.25 -3.21
C PRO A 425 -5.06 -6.00 -2.54
N TYR A 426 -6.32 -5.67 -2.84
CA TYR A 426 -7.06 -4.58 -2.23
C TYR A 426 -8.03 -5.14 -1.21
N TYR A 427 -7.89 -4.67 0.04
CA TYR A 427 -8.80 -5.02 1.11
C TYR A 427 -9.62 -3.79 1.49
N PHE A 428 -10.94 -3.89 1.36
CA PHE A 428 -11.83 -2.85 1.86
C PHE A 428 -12.21 -3.15 3.30
N VAL A 429 -12.04 -2.14 4.16
CA VAL A 429 -12.25 -2.26 5.61
C VAL A 429 -13.62 -1.69 5.96
N SER A 430 -14.47 -2.52 6.50
CA SER A 430 -15.79 -2.13 7.01
C SER A 430 -16.18 -3.01 8.19
N GLY A 431 -16.80 -2.43 9.22
CA GLY A 431 -17.24 -3.17 10.41
C GLY A 431 -16.09 -3.91 11.13
N GLY A 432 -14.87 -3.38 11.08
CA GLY A 432 -13.69 -4.00 11.71
C GLY A 432 -13.15 -5.23 10.97
N LYS A 433 -13.52 -5.43 9.71
CA LYS A 433 -13.04 -6.54 8.87
C LYS A 433 -12.41 -6.00 7.59
N ALA A 434 -11.29 -6.59 7.20
CA ALA A 434 -10.66 -6.37 5.90
C ALA A 434 -11.10 -7.47 4.93
N VAL A 435 -11.79 -7.09 3.85
CA VAL A 435 -12.35 -8.00 2.86
C VAL A 435 -11.56 -7.90 1.57
N LEU A 436 -11.02 -9.01 1.06
CA LEU A 436 -10.34 -9.07 -0.22
C LEU A 436 -11.33 -8.75 -1.35
N SER A 437 -11.16 -7.60 -1.98
CA SER A 437 -12.13 -7.02 -2.92
C SER A 437 -11.62 -6.89 -4.35
N GLY A 438 -10.32 -7.10 -4.55
CA GLY A 438 -9.66 -7.09 -5.85
C GLY A 438 -8.20 -7.49 -5.69
N ALA A 439 -7.53 -7.88 -6.77
CA ALA A 439 -6.10 -8.17 -6.73
C ALA A 439 -5.47 -7.88 -8.09
N LEU A 440 -4.64 -6.83 -8.15
CA LEU A 440 -3.87 -6.46 -9.34
C LEU A 440 -2.58 -7.26 -9.39
N ALA A 441 -2.38 -8.01 -10.45
CA ALA A 441 -1.15 -8.70 -10.76
C ALA A 441 -0.33 -7.88 -11.76
N THR A 442 0.89 -7.51 -11.39
CA THR A 442 1.87 -6.86 -12.26
C THR A 442 2.92 -7.89 -12.67
N PHE A 443 2.86 -8.33 -13.91
CA PHE A 443 3.80 -9.29 -14.48
C PHE A 443 4.83 -8.55 -15.33
N CYS A 444 6.09 -8.60 -14.93
CA CYS A 444 7.21 -7.90 -15.57
C CYS A 444 8.20 -8.87 -16.20
N PRO A 445 9.00 -8.41 -17.18
CA PRO A 445 10.13 -9.18 -17.73
C PRO A 445 11.07 -9.70 -16.63
N PRO A 446 11.75 -10.84 -16.85
CA PRO A 446 12.52 -11.55 -15.82
C PRO A 446 13.81 -10.84 -15.37
N ASP A 447 14.28 -9.86 -16.11
CA ASP A 447 15.42 -9.01 -15.78
C ASP A 447 15.09 -7.89 -14.80
N LYS A 448 13.81 -7.50 -14.68
CA LYS A 448 13.36 -6.48 -13.71
C LYS A 448 13.52 -7.01 -12.27
N LYS A 449 14.33 -6.34 -11.47
CA LYS A 449 14.54 -6.66 -10.05
C LYS A 449 13.56 -5.92 -9.16
N ILE A 450 13.25 -4.67 -9.50
CA ILE A 450 12.19 -3.87 -8.88
C ILE A 450 10.98 -3.94 -9.82
N ILE A 451 9.86 -4.49 -9.32
CA ILE A 451 8.65 -4.70 -10.10
C ILE A 451 7.73 -3.50 -9.95
N HIS A 452 7.49 -2.80 -11.04
CA HIS A 452 6.52 -1.70 -11.13
C HIS A 452 5.74 -1.76 -12.44
N GLY A 453 4.51 -1.21 -12.45
CA GLY A 453 3.58 -1.32 -13.58
C GLY A 453 3.69 -0.22 -14.63
N MET A 454 4.77 0.58 -14.65
CA MET A 454 4.82 1.78 -15.50
C MET A 454 5.12 1.50 -16.97
N GLN A 455 5.98 0.52 -17.28
CA GLN A 455 6.36 0.17 -18.64
C GLN A 455 6.68 -1.33 -18.76
N ASP A 456 6.45 -1.91 -19.95
CA ASP A 456 6.76 -3.30 -20.29
C ASP A 456 6.17 -4.38 -19.37
N ALA A 457 5.15 -4.03 -18.58
CA ALA A 457 4.44 -4.96 -17.71
C ALA A 457 3.11 -5.38 -18.34
N ALA A 458 2.64 -6.58 -18.03
CA ALA A 458 1.23 -6.92 -18.16
C ALA A 458 0.54 -6.63 -16.81
N LEU A 459 -0.51 -5.81 -16.86
CA LEU A 459 -1.38 -5.54 -15.72
C LEU A 459 -2.65 -6.36 -15.85
N LEU A 460 -2.90 -7.19 -14.85
CA LEU A 460 -3.92 -8.22 -14.90
C LEU A 460 -4.75 -8.20 -13.63
N THR A 461 -6.03 -8.52 -13.75
CA THR A 461 -6.78 -8.96 -12.59
C THR A 461 -6.37 -10.39 -12.19
N SER A 462 -6.69 -10.78 -10.97
CA SER A 462 -6.41 -12.13 -10.47
C SER A 462 -7.69 -12.95 -10.33
N ARG A 463 -7.61 -14.23 -10.67
CA ARG A 463 -8.69 -15.21 -10.52
C ARG A 463 -8.25 -16.42 -9.70
N VAL A 464 -9.18 -17.08 -9.05
CA VAL A 464 -8.93 -18.33 -8.33
C VAL A 464 -9.19 -19.52 -9.28
N LYS A 465 -8.19 -20.38 -9.48
CA LYS A 465 -8.37 -21.60 -10.25
C LYS A 465 -9.41 -22.47 -9.57
N GLN A 466 -10.49 -22.81 -10.30
CA GLN A 466 -11.41 -23.84 -9.86
C GLN A 466 -10.66 -25.18 -9.79
N PRO A 467 -10.92 -26.03 -8.78
CA PRO A 467 -10.42 -27.38 -8.80
C PRO A 467 -10.91 -28.05 -10.09
N VAL A 468 -10.01 -28.67 -10.84
CA VAL A 468 -10.41 -29.52 -11.94
C VAL A 468 -11.26 -30.62 -11.32
N ALA A 469 -12.55 -30.68 -11.65
CA ALA A 469 -13.40 -31.81 -11.26
C ALA A 469 -12.73 -33.05 -11.88
N ASP A 470 -12.25 -33.96 -11.04
CA ASP A 470 -11.80 -35.26 -11.53
C ASP A 470 -12.96 -35.86 -12.35
N PRO A 471 -12.73 -36.33 -13.58
CA PRO A 471 -13.78 -37.00 -14.32
C PRO A 471 -14.18 -38.21 -13.45
N VAL A 472 -15.38 -38.11 -12.87
CA VAL A 472 -15.99 -39.22 -12.12
C VAL A 472 -15.89 -40.44 -13.02
N GLY A 473 -15.13 -41.43 -12.55
CA GLY A 473 -14.82 -42.64 -13.28
C GLY A 473 -16.11 -43.24 -13.88
N ALA A 474 -16.12 -43.30 -15.20
CA ALA A 474 -17.01 -44.19 -15.92
C ALA A 474 -16.55 -45.61 -15.60
N THR A 475 -17.23 -46.28 -14.65
CA THR A 475 -17.23 -47.73 -14.50
C THR A 475 -18.28 -48.33 -15.41
#